data_21da6e2bbba016c8bb7e35e132dbeb1c
#
_entry.id   21da6e2bbba016c8bb7e35e132dbeb1c
#
_cell.length_a   1.000
_cell.length_b   1.000
_cell.length_c   1.000
_cell.angle_alpha   90.00
_cell.angle_beta   90.00
_cell.angle_gamma   90.00
#
_symmetry.space_group_name_H-M   'P 1'
#
loop_
_entity.id
_entity.type
_entity.pdbx_description
1 polymer ?
#
loop_
_entity_poly.entity_id
_entity_poly.type
_entity_poly.pdbx_seq_one_letter_code
_entity_poly.pdbx_strand_id
1 'polypeptide(L)'
;VPIFHHLELWTRDLPGAEPSFDWLLAHLGFVKDDPADWPQGRIWRHPEGSYLVLEQSPAVLDEPHDRLRPGLNHVAFTVPGRALLDELRRDAVANDWQELFPEVYPHAGGPQHTALYLVNGQGFEVELVA
;
A
#
# COMPACT_ATOMS: atom_id res chain seq x y z
N VAL A 1 -6.81 20.90 3.16
CA VAL A 1 -6.24 20.41 1.88
C VAL A 1 -4.95 19.69 2.18
N PRO A 2 -4.85 18.40 1.89
CA PRO A 2 -3.61 17.65 2.11
C PRO A 2 -2.50 18.22 1.22
N ILE A 3 -1.28 18.29 1.75
CA ILE A 3 -0.14 18.78 0.98
C ILE A 3 0.32 17.75 -0.07
N PHE A 4 0.20 16.45 0.24
CA PHE A 4 0.39 15.41 -0.75
C PHE A 4 -0.89 15.23 -1.54
N HIS A 5 -0.83 15.45 -2.85
CA HIS A 5 -1.99 15.36 -3.72
C HIS A 5 -2.30 13.90 -4.08
N HIS A 6 -1.34 13.22 -4.61
CA HIS A 6 -1.46 11.80 -4.96
C HIS A 6 -0.07 11.16 -5.07
N LEU A 7 -0.07 9.83 -5.06
CA LEU A 7 1.11 9.03 -5.34
C LEU A 7 0.79 8.11 -6.51
N GLU A 8 1.69 8.02 -7.48
CA GLU A 8 1.56 7.10 -8.59
C GLU A 8 2.63 6.01 -8.52
N LEU A 9 2.17 4.76 -8.52
CA LEU A 9 3.01 3.57 -8.55
C LEU A 9 2.86 2.90 -9.91
N TRP A 10 3.97 2.46 -10.49
CA TRP A 10 3.94 1.64 -11.70
C TRP A 10 4.25 0.20 -11.35
N THR A 11 3.48 -0.73 -11.91
CA THR A 11 3.67 -2.17 -11.75
C THR A 11 3.79 -2.85 -13.10
N ARG A 12 4.60 -3.89 -13.19
CA ARG A 12 4.65 -4.74 -14.39
C ARG A 12 3.45 -5.68 -14.50
N ASP A 13 2.68 -5.84 -13.42
CA ASP A 13 1.59 -6.82 -13.33
C ASP A 13 0.44 -6.23 -12.54
N LEU A 14 -0.44 -5.50 -13.20
CA LEU A 14 -1.61 -4.90 -12.55
C LEU A 14 -2.57 -5.96 -11.98
N PRO A 15 -2.93 -7.03 -12.73
CA PRO A 15 -3.78 -8.08 -12.16
C PRO A 15 -3.19 -8.75 -10.92
N GLY A 16 -1.87 -8.88 -10.86
CA GLY A 16 -1.19 -9.47 -9.71
C GLY A 16 -1.12 -8.54 -8.51
N ALA A 17 -0.97 -7.23 -8.72
CA ALA A 17 -0.82 -6.26 -7.64
C ALA A 17 -2.17 -5.73 -7.11
N GLU A 18 -3.16 -5.63 -7.97
CA GLU A 18 -4.44 -4.97 -7.67
C GLU A 18 -5.15 -5.56 -6.43
N PRO A 19 -5.31 -6.89 -6.27
CA PRO A 19 -6.06 -7.43 -5.13
C PRO A 19 -5.48 -7.04 -3.77
N SER A 20 -4.17 -6.97 -3.63
CA SER A 20 -3.54 -6.58 -2.37
C SER A 20 -3.86 -5.14 -2.01
N PHE A 21 -3.81 -4.23 -2.98
CA PHE A 21 -4.18 -2.83 -2.77
C PHE A 21 -5.68 -2.65 -2.55
N ASP A 22 -6.52 -3.40 -3.25
CA ASP A 22 -7.97 -3.35 -3.03
C ASP A 22 -8.32 -3.64 -1.58
N TRP A 23 -7.76 -4.73 -1.04
CA TRP A 23 -8.01 -5.11 0.34
C TRP A 23 -7.52 -4.05 1.33
N LEU A 24 -6.27 -3.61 1.19
CA LEU A 24 -5.67 -2.67 2.11
C LEU A 24 -6.38 -1.31 2.09
N LEU A 25 -6.52 -0.75 0.90
CA LEU A 25 -7.03 0.61 0.76
C LEU A 25 -8.51 0.72 1.13
N ALA A 26 -9.29 -0.33 0.91
CA ALA A 26 -10.68 -0.38 1.39
C ALA A 26 -10.75 -0.29 2.92
N HIS A 27 -9.85 -1.00 3.62
CA HIS A 27 -9.78 -0.93 5.09
C HIS A 27 -9.34 0.43 5.61
N LEU A 28 -8.64 1.21 4.77
CA LEU A 28 -8.19 2.56 5.13
C LEU A 28 -9.20 3.66 4.72
N GLY A 29 -10.34 3.28 4.17
CA GLY A 29 -11.40 4.23 3.80
C GLY A 29 -11.30 4.81 2.40
N PHE A 30 -10.42 4.29 1.56
CA PHE A 30 -10.34 4.68 0.15
C PHE A 30 -11.50 4.09 -0.64
N VAL A 31 -11.95 4.81 -1.67
CA VAL A 31 -12.97 4.39 -2.63
C VAL A 31 -12.32 4.27 -4.00
N LYS A 32 -12.49 3.13 -4.65
CA LYS A 32 -11.89 2.83 -5.95
C LYS A 32 -12.73 3.41 -7.08
N ASP A 33 -12.10 4.08 -8.05
CA ASP A 33 -12.75 4.47 -9.29
C ASP A 33 -13.08 3.22 -10.12
N ASP A 34 -14.08 3.33 -11.03
CA ASP A 34 -14.48 2.22 -11.89
C ASP A 34 -13.29 1.78 -12.78
N PRO A 35 -12.86 0.51 -12.70
CA PRO A 35 -11.77 0.02 -13.55
C PRO A 35 -12.04 0.15 -15.05
N ALA A 36 -13.31 0.20 -15.46
CA ALA A 36 -13.66 0.34 -16.88
C ALA A 36 -13.27 1.71 -17.43
N ASP A 37 -13.12 2.73 -16.58
CA ASP A 37 -12.74 4.08 -17.01
C ASP A 37 -11.28 4.15 -17.47
N TRP A 38 -10.44 3.25 -16.97
CA TRP A 38 -9.01 3.22 -17.30
C TRP A 38 -8.46 1.79 -17.20
N PRO A 39 -8.46 1.02 -18.30
CA PRO A 39 -8.05 -0.39 -18.25
C PRO A 39 -6.61 -0.63 -17.77
N GLN A 40 -5.70 0.32 -18.00
CA GLN A 40 -4.28 0.18 -17.65
C GLN A 40 -3.94 0.61 -16.22
N GLY A 41 -4.88 1.20 -15.49
CA GLY A 41 -4.61 1.73 -14.17
C GLY A 41 -5.80 1.68 -13.23
N ARG A 42 -5.51 1.93 -11.97
CA ARG A 42 -6.49 1.97 -10.89
C ARG A 42 -6.25 3.21 -10.05
N ILE A 43 -7.33 3.81 -9.58
CA ILE A 43 -7.28 4.97 -8.70
C ILE A 43 -8.13 4.69 -7.47
N TRP A 44 -7.57 4.87 -6.28
CA TRP A 44 -8.28 4.82 -5.01
C TRP A 44 -8.22 6.19 -4.38
N ARG A 45 -9.39 6.77 -4.08
CA ARG A 45 -9.53 8.14 -3.55
C ARG A 45 -9.96 8.11 -2.10
N HIS A 46 -9.30 8.92 -1.28
CA HIS A 46 -9.69 9.08 0.12
C HIS A 46 -10.54 10.33 0.31
N PRO A 47 -11.55 10.31 1.21
CA PRO A 47 -12.38 11.49 1.49
C PRO A 47 -11.60 12.72 1.97
N GLU A 48 -10.41 12.54 2.57
CA GLU A 48 -9.57 13.67 3.00
C GLU A 48 -8.93 14.41 1.82
N GLY A 49 -8.96 13.85 0.60
CA GLY A 49 -8.55 14.51 -0.64
C GLY A 49 -7.37 13.88 -1.37
N SER A 50 -6.53 13.07 -0.72
CA SER A 50 -5.44 12.38 -1.40
C SER A 50 -5.92 11.14 -2.13
N TYR A 51 -5.14 10.69 -3.12
CA TYR A 51 -5.44 9.43 -3.81
C TYR A 51 -4.16 8.70 -4.22
N LEU A 52 -4.30 7.41 -4.46
CA LEU A 52 -3.23 6.54 -4.92
C LEU A 52 -3.58 5.99 -6.30
N VAL A 53 -2.59 6.01 -7.19
CA VAL A 53 -2.69 5.50 -8.56
C VAL A 53 -1.76 4.30 -8.70
N LEU A 54 -2.26 3.22 -9.28
CA LEU A 54 -1.46 2.05 -9.66
C LEU A 54 -1.65 1.82 -11.15
N GLU A 55 -0.57 1.88 -11.92
CA GLU A 55 -0.63 1.77 -13.38
C GLU A 55 0.31 0.70 -13.91
N GLN A 56 -0.15 -0.06 -14.88
CA GLN A 56 0.71 -0.85 -15.76
C GLN A 56 0.87 -0.10 -17.08
N SER A 57 1.77 0.87 -17.08
CA SER A 57 2.09 1.65 -18.27
C SER A 57 2.75 0.77 -19.34
N PRO A 58 2.51 1.01 -20.65
CA PRO A 58 3.29 0.36 -21.70
C PRO A 58 4.79 0.62 -21.61
N ALA A 59 5.19 1.67 -20.88
CA ALA A 59 6.60 2.05 -20.69
C ALA A 59 7.25 1.41 -19.47
N VAL A 60 6.49 0.68 -18.63
CA VAL A 60 7.06 0.09 -17.43
C VAL A 60 8.05 -1.02 -17.78
N LEU A 61 9.14 -1.09 -17.01
CA LEU A 61 10.11 -2.17 -17.16
C LEU A 61 9.53 -3.46 -16.57
N ASP A 62 9.87 -4.60 -17.19
CA ASP A 62 9.38 -5.93 -16.76
C ASP A 62 10.20 -6.45 -15.59
N GLU A 63 10.04 -5.81 -14.45
CA GLU A 63 10.67 -6.20 -13.18
C GLU A 63 9.75 -5.82 -12.02
N PRO A 64 9.80 -6.53 -10.88
CA PRO A 64 9.05 -6.12 -9.69
C PRO A 64 9.66 -4.84 -9.11
N HIS A 65 8.86 -4.12 -8.34
CA HIS A 65 9.40 -3.03 -7.53
C HIS A 65 10.42 -3.57 -6.54
N ASP A 66 11.56 -2.88 -6.44
CA ASP A 66 12.60 -3.23 -5.48
C ASP A 66 12.75 -2.07 -4.49
N ARG A 67 12.24 -2.25 -3.27
CA ARG A 67 12.28 -1.25 -2.20
C ARG A 67 13.70 -0.95 -1.72
N LEU A 68 14.67 -1.77 -2.08
CA LEU A 68 16.07 -1.59 -1.68
C LEU A 68 16.85 -0.74 -2.69
N ARG A 69 16.26 -0.42 -3.84
CA ARG A 69 16.87 0.50 -4.81
C ARG A 69 16.61 1.95 -4.40
N PRO A 70 17.46 2.89 -4.84
CA PRO A 70 17.15 4.33 -4.67
C PRO A 70 15.79 4.67 -5.26
N GLY A 71 15.01 5.47 -4.53
CA GLY A 71 13.65 5.85 -4.91
C GLY A 71 12.66 5.55 -3.80
N LEU A 72 11.49 5.01 -4.15
CA LEU A 72 10.46 4.70 -3.17
C LEU A 72 10.86 3.47 -2.35
N ASN A 73 11.03 3.65 -1.03
CA ASN A 73 11.18 2.54 -0.10
C ASN A 73 9.81 2.03 0.33
N HIS A 74 8.95 2.91 0.86
CA HIS A 74 7.60 2.55 1.28
C HIS A 74 6.67 3.76 1.30
N VAL A 75 5.37 3.49 1.41
CA VAL A 75 4.32 4.49 1.62
C VAL A 75 3.73 4.26 3.00
N ALA A 76 3.59 5.33 3.79
CA ALA A 76 2.99 5.24 5.12
C ALA A 76 1.57 5.82 5.12
N PHE A 77 0.64 5.09 5.75
CA PHE A 77 -0.73 5.51 5.97
C PHE A 77 -1.01 5.56 7.46
N THR A 78 -1.77 6.56 7.89
CA THR A 78 -2.25 6.63 9.27
C THR A 78 -3.48 5.75 9.45
N VAL A 79 -3.51 4.98 10.54
CA VAL A 79 -4.69 4.22 10.95
C VAL A 79 -5.20 4.74 12.30
N PRO A 80 -6.51 4.58 12.60
CA PRO A 80 -7.09 5.20 13.80
C PRO A 80 -6.60 4.62 15.13
N GLY A 81 -6.00 3.42 15.14
CA GLY A 81 -5.51 2.85 16.38
C GLY A 81 -4.99 1.43 16.27
N ARG A 82 -4.54 0.92 17.41
CA ARG A 82 -3.90 -0.40 17.51
C ARG A 82 -4.84 -1.54 17.14
N ALA A 83 -6.14 -1.43 17.40
CA ALA A 83 -7.08 -2.50 17.09
C ALA A 83 -7.14 -2.80 15.59
N LEU A 84 -7.21 -1.77 14.75
CA LEU A 84 -7.19 -1.96 13.29
C LEU A 84 -5.83 -2.48 12.84
N LEU A 85 -4.75 -2.00 13.43
CA LEU A 85 -3.41 -2.48 13.11
C LEU A 85 -3.27 -3.99 13.34
N ASP A 86 -3.73 -4.48 14.49
CA ASP A 86 -3.69 -5.91 14.83
C ASP A 86 -4.59 -6.73 13.89
N GLU A 87 -5.75 -6.19 13.50
CA GLU A 87 -6.66 -6.84 12.55
C GLU A 87 -6.01 -6.98 11.17
N LEU A 88 -5.42 -5.92 10.65
CA LEU A 88 -4.73 -5.94 9.36
C LEU A 88 -3.55 -6.92 9.39
N ARG A 89 -2.80 -6.93 10.49
CA ARG A 89 -1.70 -7.88 10.67
C ARG A 89 -2.17 -9.32 10.58
N ARG A 90 -3.28 -9.64 11.24
CA ARG A 90 -3.85 -10.99 11.24
C ARG A 90 -4.27 -11.45 9.85
N ASP A 91 -4.86 -10.54 9.06
CA ASP A 91 -5.48 -10.90 7.78
C ASP A 91 -4.56 -10.64 6.57
N ALA A 92 -3.37 -10.09 6.77
CA ALA A 92 -2.47 -9.64 5.70
C ALA A 92 -2.06 -10.77 4.75
N VAL A 93 -1.66 -11.93 5.29
CA VAL A 93 -1.13 -13.04 4.49
C VAL A 93 -2.17 -13.56 3.49
N ALA A 94 -3.44 -13.62 3.88
CA ALA A 94 -4.52 -14.06 3.00
C ALA A 94 -4.76 -13.08 1.84
N ASN A 95 -4.21 -11.88 1.90
CA ASN A 95 -4.42 -10.80 0.94
C ASN A 95 -3.12 -10.34 0.27
N ASP A 96 -2.16 -11.25 0.15
CA ASP A 96 -0.87 -11.06 -0.53
C ASP A 96 0.03 -10.02 0.13
N TRP A 97 -0.08 -9.83 1.44
CA TRP A 97 0.85 -8.99 2.19
C TRP A 97 1.62 -9.83 3.19
N GLN A 98 2.95 -9.75 3.14
CA GLN A 98 3.84 -10.39 4.10
C GLN A 98 4.35 -9.36 5.09
N GLU A 99 4.33 -9.70 6.37
CA GLU A 99 4.85 -8.81 7.42
C GLU A 99 6.37 -8.74 7.38
N LEU A 100 6.89 -7.51 7.47
CA LEU A 100 8.31 -7.24 7.68
C LEU A 100 8.54 -6.96 9.16
N PHE A 101 9.67 -7.43 9.68
CA PHE A 101 10.09 -7.20 11.07
C PHE A 101 9.09 -7.69 12.12
N PRO A 102 8.51 -8.90 11.98
CA PRO A 102 7.46 -9.36 12.88
C PRO A 102 7.95 -9.53 14.34
N GLU A 103 9.23 -9.78 14.54
CA GLU A 103 9.82 -9.99 15.87
C GLU A 103 9.86 -8.73 16.71
N VAL A 104 9.76 -7.54 16.11
CA VAL A 104 9.78 -6.25 16.81
C VAL A 104 8.47 -5.48 16.67
N TYR A 105 7.44 -6.11 16.11
CA TYR A 105 6.11 -5.51 16.02
C TYR A 105 5.57 -5.17 17.42
N PRO A 106 4.95 -4.03 17.67
CA PRO A 106 4.62 -2.96 16.71
C PRO A 106 5.64 -1.80 16.68
N HIS A 107 6.87 -2.03 17.08
CA HIS A 107 7.87 -0.97 17.30
C HIS A 107 9.10 -1.11 16.41
N ALA A 108 8.95 -1.64 15.19
CA ALA A 108 10.06 -1.75 14.24
C ALA A 108 10.64 -0.38 13.88
N GLY A 109 9.83 0.67 13.89
CA GLY A 109 10.27 2.05 13.64
C GLY A 109 10.78 2.80 14.87
N GLY A 110 10.82 2.14 16.04
CA GLY A 110 11.30 2.74 17.29
C GLY A 110 10.29 2.64 18.44
N PRO A 111 10.74 2.87 19.70
CA PRO A 111 9.88 2.66 20.88
C PRO A 111 8.70 3.64 20.98
N GLN A 112 8.79 4.80 20.29
CA GLN A 112 7.73 5.82 20.28
C GLN A 112 6.89 5.77 19.01
N HIS A 113 7.07 4.73 18.17
CA HIS A 113 6.43 4.62 16.86
C HIS A 113 5.71 3.28 16.77
N THR A 114 4.38 3.31 16.65
CA THR A 114 3.55 2.11 16.56
C THR A 114 3.13 1.91 15.12
N ALA A 115 3.64 0.86 14.48
CA ALA A 115 3.42 0.64 13.06
C ALA A 115 3.49 -0.84 12.67
N LEU A 116 2.84 -1.14 11.54
CA LEU A 116 2.90 -2.43 10.86
C LEU A 116 3.52 -2.22 9.48
N TYR A 117 4.53 -3.01 9.13
CA TYR A 117 5.22 -2.96 7.84
C TYR A 117 4.86 -4.20 7.04
N LEU A 118 4.37 -4.00 5.81
CA LEU A 118 3.95 -5.07 4.92
C LEU A 118 4.57 -4.91 3.54
N VAL A 119 4.86 -6.01 2.86
CA VAL A 119 5.30 -6.02 1.47
C VAL A 119 4.42 -6.99 0.67
N ASN A 120 3.99 -6.57 -0.53
CA ASN A 120 3.17 -7.43 -1.39
C ASN A 120 4.02 -8.23 -2.39
N GLY A 121 3.36 -9.10 -3.16
CA GLY A 121 4.03 -9.97 -4.13
C GLY A 121 4.74 -9.24 -5.27
N GLN A 122 4.40 -7.97 -5.53
CA GLN A 122 5.07 -7.14 -6.53
C GLN A 122 6.16 -6.26 -5.93
N GLY A 123 6.50 -6.44 -4.65
CA GLY A 123 7.63 -5.76 -4.00
C GLY A 123 7.31 -4.41 -3.39
N PHE A 124 6.06 -3.95 -3.41
CA PHE A 124 5.68 -2.70 -2.78
C PHE A 124 5.59 -2.86 -1.28
N GLU A 125 6.24 -1.95 -0.55
CA GLU A 125 6.19 -1.90 0.90
C GLU A 125 5.28 -0.78 1.35
N VAL A 126 4.46 -1.06 2.36
CA VAL A 126 3.61 -0.07 3.04
C VAL A 126 3.88 -0.10 4.53
N GLU A 127 3.65 1.03 5.17
CA GLU A 127 3.69 1.18 6.62
C GLU A 127 2.33 1.71 7.09
N LEU A 128 1.77 1.10 8.14
CA LEU A 128 0.51 1.52 8.72
C LEU A 128 0.80 2.01 10.13
N VAL A 129 0.58 3.30 10.37
CA VAL A 129 0.98 4.00 11.60
C VAL A 129 -0.24 4.27 12.47
N ALA A 130 -0.21 3.74 13.67
CA ALA A 130 -1.27 3.97 14.67
C ALA A 130 -0.91 5.07 15.67
#